data_abd815ee5a95221a9dd9585831befdb5
#
_entry.id   abd815ee5a95221a9dd9585831befdb5
#
_cell.length_a   1.000
_cell.length_b   1.000
_cell.length_c   1.000
_cell.angle_alpha   90.00
_cell.angle_beta   90.00
_cell.angle_gamma   90.00
#
_symmetry.space_group_name_H-M   'P 1'
#
loop_
_entity.id
_entity.type
_entity.pdbx_description
1 polymer ?
#
loop_
_entity_poly.entity_id
_entity_poly.type
_entity_poly.pdbx_seq_one_letter_code
_entity_poly.pdbx_strand_id
1 'polypeptide(L)'
;MPVWVKYIGLAVLAYAVYCILVFAFQRQMIFPRSHIGYAPVALPDNLPIEKFWLNTADATVESWYIPPTGSPADGRGPALIFAHGNAERIDASTGELVPFTALGIGVLLVEYPGYGQSTGTPSQKSITAAFVAAYDMLAARHDVDPSKIVLYGRSLGGGAVCALAAKRSAAALILASTFTGIRAMASRYLVPAFMVRDPFDNLTVVREFSGPVLIVHGRHDDIIPFHHGTTLQKAARHAILLAYDCGHNDCPPDAERFWRDIANFLREAGIIV
;
A
#
# COMPACT_ATOMS: atom_id res chain seq x y z
N MET A 1 -42.33 16.29 29.13
CA MET A 1 -41.59 15.90 27.91
C MET A 1 -42.00 14.50 27.56
N PRO A 2 -42.46 14.19 26.34
CA PRO A 2 -42.89 12.87 25.95
C PRO A 2 -41.73 11.85 26.08
N VAL A 3 -42.04 10.63 26.51
CA VAL A 3 -41.05 9.55 26.77
C VAL A 3 -40.14 9.27 25.55
N TRP A 4 -40.72 9.27 24.34
CA TRP A 4 -39.97 9.07 23.11
C TRP A 4 -38.89 10.12 22.85
N VAL A 5 -39.09 11.40 23.29
CA VAL A 5 -38.07 12.45 23.13
C VAL A 5 -36.83 12.15 23.97
N LYS A 6 -37.01 11.55 25.19
CA LYS A 6 -35.89 11.12 26.03
C LYS A 6 -35.08 9.98 25.35
N TYR A 7 -35.76 9.02 24.72
CA TYR A 7 -35.09 7.91 24.03
C TYR A 7 -34.34 8.39 22.77
N ILE A 8 -34.92 9.30 22.00
CA ILE A 8 -34.22 9.93 20.84
C ILE A 8 -32.98 10.69 21.34
N GLY A 9 -33.12 11.49 22.40
CA GLY A 9 -31.98 12.21 22.98
C GLY A 9 -30.85 11.28 23.43
N LEU A 10 -31.20 10.15 24.08
CA LEU A 10 -30.23 9.16 24.47
C LEU A 10 -29.54 8.49 23.28
N ALA A 11 -30.28 8.15 22.22
CA ALA A 11 -29.74 7.56 21.00
C ALA A 11 -28.77 8.50 20.28
N VAL A 12 -29.13 9.79 20.18
CA VAL A 12 -28.24 10.82 19.59
C VAL A 12 -26.98 10.99 20.42
N LEU A 13 -27.10 11.02 21.75
CA LEU A 13 -25.94 11.12 22.64
C LEU A 13 -25.02 9.89 22.49
N ALA A 14 -25.59 8.68 22.47
CA ALA A 14 -24.83 7.46 22.29
C ALA A 14 -24.07 7.43 20.93
N TYR A 15 -24.73 7.87 19.86
CA TYR A 15 -24.09 7.99 18.55
C TYR A 15 -22.98 9.06 18.53
N ALA A 16 -23.20 10.20 19.20
CA ALA A 16 -22.17 11.23 19.32
C ALA A 16 -20.93 10.71 20.09
N VAL A 17 -21.15 10.00 21.20
CA VAL A 17 -20.07 9.35 21.96
C VAL A 17 -19.34 8.32 21.09
N TYR A 18 -20.06 7.46 20.36
CA TYR A 18 -19.48 6.52 19.41
C TYR A 18 -18.58 7.22 18.40
N CYS A 19 -19.07 8.27 17.76
CA CYS A 19 -18.29 9.03 16.76
C CYS A 19 -17.04 9.67 17.38
N ILE A 20 -17.13 10.21 18.59
CA ILE A 20 -15.98 10.78 19.32
C ILE A 20 -14.93 9.71 19.62
N LEU A 21 -15.35 8.52 20.08
CA LEU A 21 -14.44 7.41 20.35
C LEU A 21 -13.75 6.93 19.07
N VAL A 22 -14.51 6.73 17.97
CA VAL A 22 -13.91 6.36 16.70
C VAL A 22 -12.95 7.44 16.20
N PHE A 23 -13.31 8.72 16.30
CA PHE A 23 -12.41 9.82 15.93
C PHE A 23 -11.11 9.81 16.75
N ALA A 24 -11.19 9.57 18.06
CA ALA A 24 -10.04 9.52 18.94
C ALA A 24 -9.10 8.33 18.62
N PHE A 25 -9.69 7.17 18.34
CA PHE A 25 -8.96 5.90 18.20
C PHE A 25 -8.75 5.43 16.75
N GLN A 26 -9.26 6.15 15.72
CA GLN A 26 -9.18 5.70 14.32
C GLN A 26 -7.76 5.35 13.86
N ARG A 27 -6.73 6.09 14.32
CA ARG A 27 -5.35 5.79 13.94
C ARG A 27 -4.84 4.49 14.54
N GLN A 28 -5.25 4.11 15.75
CA GLN A 28 -4.93 2.81 16.32
C GLN A 28 -5.64 1.67 15.59
N MET A 29 -6.85 1.93 15.06
CA MET A 29 -7.60 0.95 14.26
C MET A 29 -6.99 0.78 12.85
N ILE A 30 -6.61 1.90 12.20
CA ILE A 30 -6.01 1.87 10.85
C ILE A 30 -4.55 1.41 10.90
N PHE A 31 -3.82 1.75 11.96
CA PHE A 31 -2.40 1.45 12.13
C PHE A 31 -2.16 0.69 13.43
N PRO A 32 -2.49 -0.61 13.51
CA PRO A 32 -2.47 -1.39 14.76
C PRO A 32 -1.05 -1.84 15.16
N ARG A 33 -0.11 -0.91 15.19
CA ARG A 33 1.32 -1.15 15.45
C ARG A 33 1.61 -1.91 16.76
N SER A 34 0.77 -1.73 17.79
CA SER A 34 0.92 -2.41 19.09
C SER A 34 0.62 -3.91 19.05
N HIS A 35 -0.04 -4.39 18.01
CA HIS A 35 -0.40 -5.79 17.81
C HIS A 35 0.58 -6.52 16.88
N ILE A 36 1.53 -5.80 16.30
CA ILE A 36 2.54 -6.38 15.40
C ILE A 36 3.68 -6.92 16.28
N GLY A 37 3.76 -8.24 16.39
CA GLY A 37 4.81 -8.92 17.15
C GLY A 37 6.22 -8.54 16.65
N TYR A 38 7.17 -8.44 17.57
CA TYR A 38 8.56 -8.04 17.24
C TYR A 38 9.48 -9.21 16.89
N ALA A 39 8.93 -10.43 16.77
CA ALA A 39 9.76 -11.57 16.36
C ALA A 39 10.22 -11.37 14.90
N PRO A 40 11.54 -11.24 14.65
CA PRO A 40 12.05 -11.13 13.30
C PRO A 40 11.65 -12.35 12.48
N VAL A 41 11.21 -12.15 11.25
CA VAL A 41 11.01 -13.25 10.31
C VAL A 41 12.38 -13.67 9.79
N ALA A 42 12.64 -14.98 9.78
CA ALA A 42 13.85 -15.51 9.18
C ALA A 42 13.86 -15.18 7.69
N LEU A 43 14.85 -14.41 7.27
CA LEU A 43 15.07 -14.10 5.86
C LEU A 43 15.79 -15.26 5.17
N PRO A 44 15.60 -15.47 3.86
CA PRO A 44 16.41 -16.41 3.11
C PRO A 44 17.91 -16.12 3.29
N ASP A 45 18.68 -17.15 3.63
CA ASP A 45 20.14 -17.06 3.68
C ASP A 45 20.63 -16.61 2.28
N ASN A 46 21.54 -15.64 2.23
CA ASN A 46 22.13 -15.08 1.00
C ASN A 46 21.26 -14.11 0.18
N LEU A 47 20.14 -13.61 0.70
CA LEU A 47 19.44 -12.53 0.02
C LEU A 47 20.23 -11.21 0.21
N PRO A 48 20.69 -10.55 -0.89
CA PRO A 48 21.51 -9.34 -0.80
C PRO A 48 20.64 -8.13 -0.44
N ILE A 49 20.41 -7.91 0.86
CA ILE A 49 19.59 -6.80 1.35
C ILE A 49 20.48 -5.63 1.75
N GLU A 50 20.29 -4.50 1.10
CA GLU A 50 20.84 -3.20 1.49
C GLU A 50 19.85 -2.48 2.41
N LYS A 51 20.24 -2.23 3.67
CA LYS A 51 19.37 -1.55 4.66
C LYS A 51 19.66 -0.06 4.67
N PHE A 52 18.61 0.75 4.64
CA PHE A 52 18.68 2.20 4.69
C PHE A 52 17.81 2.76 5.81
N TRP A 53 18.22 3.91 6.33
CA TRP A 53 17.46 4.70 7.27
C TRP A 53 17.11 6.03 6.62
N LEU A 54 15.83 6.23 6.32
CA LEU A 54 15.32 7.45 5.70
C LEU A 54 14.89 8.44 6.77
N ASN A 55 15.54 9.61 6.79
CA ASN A 55 15.19 10.66 7.72
C ASN A 55 14.13 11.57 7.11
N THR A 56 13.03 11.75 7.83
CA THR A 56 11.98 12.74 7.56
C THR A 56 11.91 13.74 8.69
N ALA A 57 11.06 14.77 8.57
CA ALA A 57 10.89 15.74 9.66
C ALA A 57 10.41 15.10 10.99
N ASP A 58 9.61 14.02 10.89
CA ASP A 58 8.88 13.45 12.04
C ASP A 58 9.29 12.00 12.37
N ALA A 59 10.19 11.38 11.57
CA ALA A 59 10.54 9.97 11.73
C ALA A 59 11.87 9.62 11.06
N THR A 60 12.53 8.58 11.60
CA THR A 60 13.58 7.80 10.91
C THR A 60 12.96 6.46 10.52
N VAL A 61 12.94 6.15 9.23
CA VAL A 61 12.19 5.03 8.66
C VAL A 61 13.14 3.99 8.09
N GLU A 62 12.97 2.75 8.52
CA GLU A 62 13.69 1.59 8.00
C GLU A 62 13.23 1.28 6.58
N SER A 63 14.17 1.00 5.68
CA SER A 63 13.90 0.61 4.30
C SER A 63 14.94 -0.39 3.83
N TRP A 64 14.51 -1.38 3.07
CA TRP A 64 15.35 -2.45 2.56
C TRP A 64 15.33 -2.48 1.04
N TYR A 65 16.48 -2.39 0.41
CA TYR A 65 16.60 -2.58 -1.02
C TYR A 65 17.18 -3.95 -1.35
N ILE A 66 16.52 -4.67 -2.23
CA ILE A 66 16.96 -5.94 -2.78
C ILE A 66 17.30 -5.68 -4.25
N PRO A 67 18.58 -5.76 -4.65
CA PRO A 67 18.95 -5.56 -6.04
C PRO A 67 18.36 -6.64 -6.95
N PRO A 68 18.21 -6.35 -8.26
CA PRO A 68 17.77 -7.35 -9.22
C PRO A 68 18.78 -8.49 -9.36
N THR A 69 18.29 -9.67 -9.72
CA THR A 69 19.15 -10.79 -10.09
C THR A 69 19.72 -10.53 -11.48
N GLY A 70 21.03 -10.31 -11.57
CA GLY A 70 21.70 -9.91 -12.81
C GLY A 70 21.78 -8.38 -12.96
N SER A 71 22.71 -7.94 -13.78
CA SER A 71 22.88 -6.53 -14.11
C SER A 71 22.11 -6.20 -15.39
N PRO A 72 21.40 -5.07 -15.44
CA PRO A 72 20.80 -4.57 -16.67
C PRO A 72 21.89 -4.34 -17.75
N ALA A 73 21.56 -4.59 -18.99
CA ALA A 73 22.53 -4.49 -20.11
C ALA A 73 23.09 -3.07 -20.29
N ASP A 74 22.35 -2.04 -19.89
CA ASP A 74 22.71 -0.63 -19.96
C ASP A 74 23.13 -0.04 -18.59
N GLY A 75 23.27 -0.86 -17.57
CA GLY A 75 23.68 -0.47 -16.21
C GLY A 75 22.58 0.16 -15.36
N ARG A 76 21.39 0.45 -15.91
CA ARG A 76 20.23 0.96 -15.18
C ARG A 76 19.01 0.10 -15.44
N GLY A 77 18.35 -0.36 -14.35
CA GLY A 77 17.20 -1.23 -14.43
C GLY A 77 15.95 -0.66 -13.81
N PRO A 78 14.80 -1.32 -14.03
CA PRO A 78 13.57 -1.00 -13.35
C PRO A 78 13.68 -1.28 -11.85
N ALA A 79 12.89 -0.52 -11.07
CA ALA A 79 12.77 -0.75 -9.64
C ALA A 79 11.30 -0.65 -9.19
N LEU A 80 11.01 -1.30 -8.07
CA LEU A 80 9.68 -1.33 -7.46
C LEU A 80 9.76 -0.80 -6.04
N ILE A 81 8.83 0.08 -5.67
CA ILE A 81 8.61 0.50 -4.28
C ILE A 81 7.39 -0.25 -3.76
N PHE A 82 7.56 -0.99 -2.68
CA PHE A 82 6.50 -1.77 -2.05
C PHE A 82 6.02 -1.14 -0.75
N ALA A 83 4.70 -1.08 -0.60
CA ALA A 83 4.00 -0.72 0.62
C ALA A 83 3.12 -1.86 1.12
N HIS A 84 3.38 -2.32 2.32
CA HIS A 84 2.71 -3.46 2.96
C HIS A 84 1.32 -3.13 3.54
N GLY A 85 0.58 -4.12 4.01
CA GLY A 85 -0.70 -3.98 4.69
C GLY A 85 -0.58 -3.39 6.11
N ASN A 86 -1.73 -3.16 6.76
CA ASN A 86 -1.79 -2.41 8.02
C ASN A 86 -1.21 -3.13 9.25
N ALA A 87 -1.18 -4.44 9.25
CA ALA A 87 -0.66 -5.27 10.36
C ALA A 87 0.59 -6.06 9.97
N GLU A 88 1.35 -5.55 9.01
CA GLU A 88 2.52 -6.21 8.45
C GLU A 88 3.79 -5.41 8.72
N ARG A 89 4.93 -5.99 8.36
CA ARG A 89 6.25 -5.39 8.36
C ARG A 89 7.00 -5.79 7.10
N ILE A 90 8.02 -5.02 6.77
CA ILE A 90 8.84 -5.28 5.56
C ILE A 90 9.53 -6.64 5.60
N ASP A 91 9.98 -7.13 6.76
CA ASP A 91 10.61 -8.44 6.88
C ASP A 91 9.67 -9.60 6.54
N ALA A 92 8.38 -9.50 6.92
CA ALA A 92 7.37 -10.50 6.60
C ALA A 92 7.02 -10.53 5.09
N SER A 93 7.09 -9.38 4.42
CA SER A 93 6.76 -9.26 2.99
C SER A 93 7.94 -9.58 2.06
N THR A 94 9.17 -9.66 2.59
CA THR A 94 10.39 -9.80 1.78
C THR A 94 10.35 -11.03 0.88
N GLY A 95 9.98 -12.20 1.43
CA GLY A 95 9.98 -13.47 0.69
C GLY A 95 9.04 -13.48 -0.52
N GLU A 96 7.87 -12.86 -0.41
CA GLU A 96 6.90 -12.79 -1.50
C GLU A 96 7.31 -11.84 -2.62
N LEU A 97 8.28 -10.93 -2.38
CA LEU A 97 8.72 -9.95 -3.37
C LEU A 97 10.01 -10.36 -4.12
N VAL A 98 10.71 -11.37 -3.63
CA VAL A 98 11.92 -11.92 -4.30
C VAL A 98 11.69 -12.24 -5.78
N PRO A 99 10.56 -12.78 -6.24
CA PRO A 99 10.36 -13.05 -7.65
C PRO A 99 10.47 -11.83 -8.58
N PHE A 100 10.23 -10.61 -8.09
CA PHE A 100 10.50 -9.40 -8.88
C PHE A 100 11.99 -9.26 -9.24
N THR A 101 12.89 -9.65 -8.33
CA THR A 101 14.33 -9.57 -8.59
C THR A 101 14.75 -10.51 -9.72
N ALA A 102 14.11 -11.67 -9.83
CA ALA A 102 14.30 -12.61 -10.95
C ALA A 102 13.78 -12.08 -12.30
N LEU A 103 12.84 -11.11 -12.27
CA LEU A 103 12.39 -10.36 -13.44
C LEU A 103 13.31 -9.19 -13.79
N GLY A 104 14.45 -9.03 -13.10
CA GLY A 104 15.39 -7.94 -13.31
C GLY A 104 14.96 -6.62 -12.67
N ILE A 105 14.06 -6.63 -11.68
CA ILE A 105 13.52 -5.45 -10.99
C ILE A 105 14.12 -5.36 -9.58
N GLY A 106 14.79 -4.25 -9.26
CA GLY A 106 15.20 -3.97 -7.89
C GLY A 106 13.96 -3.68 -7.01
N VAL A 107 13.95 -4.17 -5.76
CA VAL A 107 12.79 -4.02 -4.87
C VAL A 107 13.15 -3.19 -3.65
N LEU A 108 12.46 -2.08 -3.44
CA LEU A 108 12.57 -1.27 -2.22
C LEU A 108 11.32 -1.48 -1.36
N LEU A 109 11.51 -2.10 -0.20
CA LEU A 109 10.52 -2.22 0.85
C LEU A 109 10.67 -1.02 1.80
N VAL A 110 9.57 -0.35 2.08
CA VAL A 110 9.55 0.84 2.95
C VAL A 110 8.65 0.58 4.15
N GLU A 111 9.23 0.69 5.35
CA GLU A 111 8.48 0.53 6.59
C GLU A 111 7.62 1.78 6.87
N TYR A 112 6.57 1.64 7.66
CA TYR A 112 5.81 2.81 8.08
C TYR A 112 6.44 3.47 9.33
N PRO A 113 6.31 4.81 9.48
CA PRO A 113 6.66 5.47 10.72
C PRO A 113 6.00 4.80 11.93
N GLY A 114 6.82 4.41 12.91
CA GLY A 114 6.39 3.72 14.13
C GLY A 114 6.10 2.22 13.99
N TYR A 115 6.43 1.60 12.83
CA TYR A 115 6.42 0.16 12.61
C TYR A 115 7.84 -0.38 12.61
N GLY A 116 8.01 -1.67 12.86
CA GLY A 116 9.32 -2.32 12.89
C GLY A 116 10.29 -1.59 13.80
N GLN A 117 11.44 -1.20 13.25
CA GLN A 117 12.44 -0.40 13.94
C GLN A 117 12.31 1.11 13.65
N SER A 118 11.32 1.52 12.85
CA SER A 118 11.09 2.92 12.50
C SER A 118 10.56 3.72 13.69
N THR A 119 11.04 4.95 13.83
CA THR A 119 10.53 5.91 14.83
C THR A 119 9.30 6.67 14.32
N GLY A 120 8.72 7.51 15.16
CA GLY A 120 7.61 8.38 14.78
C GLY A 120 6.24 7.74 14.99
N THR A 121 5.23 8.32 14.32
CA THR A 121 3.83 7.90 14.45
C THR A 121 3.19 7.84 13.06
N PRO A 122 2.47 6.74 12.73
CA PRO A 122 1.87 6.57 11.42
C PRO A 122 0.68 7.51 11.23
N SER A 123 0.63 8.11 10.06
CA SER A 123 -0.47 8.93 9.54
C SER A 123 -0.29 9.01 8.02
N GLN A 124 -1.33 9.39 7.29
CA GLN A 124 -1.17 9.64 5.85
C GLN A 124 -0.03 10.61 5.57
N LYS A 125 0.10 11.70 6.35
CA LYS A 125 1.16 12.71 6.18
C LYS A 125 2.55 12.10 6.36
N SER A 126 2.78 11.40 7.49
CA SER A 126 4.11 10.85 7.81
C SER A 126 4.50 9.69 6.88
N ILE A 127 3.53 8.82 6.52
CA ILE A 127 3.72 7.75 5.54
C ILE A 127 4.06 8.34 4.17
N THR A 128 3.31 9.34 3.69
CA THR A 128 3.62 10.00 2.41
C THR A 128 5.02 10.62 2.41
N ALA A 129 5.44 11.27 3.51
CA ALA A 129 6.77 11.85 3.62
C ALA A 129 7.87 10.77 3.56
N ALA A 130 7.69 9.64 4.23
CA ALA A 130 8.61 8.50 4.18
C ALA A 130 8.73 7.92 2.78
N PHE A 131 7.60 7.70 2.09
CA PHE A 131 7.59 7.15 0.74
C PHE A 131 8.15 8.12 -0.31
N VAL A 132 7.97 9.43 -0.13
CA VAL A 132 8.62 10.45 -0.96
C VAL A 132 10.14 10.41 -0.78
N ALA A 133 10.63 10.33 0.46
CA ALA A 133 12.07 10.21 0.73
C ALA A 133 12.65 8.90 0.15
N ALA A 134 11.89 7.79 0.27
CA ALA A 134 12.25 6.50 -0.32
C ALA A 134 12.35 6.57 -1.86
N TYR A 135 11.38 7.20 -2.49
CA TYR A 135 11.38 7.41 -3.94
C TYR A 135 12.58 8.24 -4.39
N ASP A 136 12.83 9.37 -3.72
CA ASP A 136 13.90 10.27 -4.09
C ASP A 136 15.28 9.60 -3.92
N MET A 137 15.46 8.80 -2.87
CA MET A 137 16.66 7.99 -2.67
C MET A 137 16.82 6.94 -3.77
N LEU A 138 15.73 6.20 -4.08
CA LEU A 138 15.74 5.17 -5.12
C LEU A 138 16.02 5.72 -6.50
N ALA A 139 15.37 6.84 -6.87
CA ALA A 139 15.55 7.51 -8.17
C ALA A 139 16.96 8.10 -8.37
N ALA A 140 17.67 8.41 -7.28
CA ALA A 140 19.05 8.90 -7.31
C ALA A 140 20.10 7.78 -7.42
N ARG A 141 19.71 6.51 -7.34
CA ARG A 141 20.65 5.39 -7.48
C ARG A 141 21.19 5.30 -8.90
N HIS A 142 22.46 4.95 -9.01
CA HIS A 142 23.13 4.82 -10.31
C HIS A 142 22.69 3.60 -11.12
N ASP A 143 22.15 2.57 -10.43
CA ASP A 143 21.69 1.29 -10.97
C ASP A 143 20.18 1.26 -11.27
N VAL A 144 19.44 2.35 -11.00
CA VAL A 144 17.99 2.45 -11.21
C VAL A 144 17.67 3.42 -12.35
N ASP A 145 16.76 3.02 -13.23
CA ASP A 145 16.13 3.90 -14.22
C ASP A 145 14.90 4.58 -13.57
N PRO A 146 14.96 5.89 -13.26
CA PRO A 146 13.86 6.57 -12.59
C PRO A 146 12.58 6.65 -13.45
N SER A 147 12.67 6.45 -14.76
CA SER A 147 11.51 6.39 -15.65
C SER A 147 10.78 5.02 -15.58
N LYS A 148 11.39 4.01 -14.93
CA LYS A 148 10.86 2.66 -14.78
C LYS A 148 10.59 2.28 -13.33
N ILE A 149 10.27 3.24 -12.48
CA ILE A 149 9.87 2.97 -11.09
C ILE A 149 8.40 2.58 -11.05
N VAL A 150 8.13 1.37 -10.55
CA VAL A 150 6.79 0.80 -10.31
C VAL A 150 6.41 0.99 -8.85
N LEU A 151 5.17 1.33 -8.57
CA LEU A 151 4.64 1.41 -7.21
C LEU A 151 3.67 0.27 -6.96
N TYR A 152 3.94 -0.54 -5.94
CA TYR A 152 3.11 -1.67 -5.55
C TYR A 152 2.62 -1.52 -4.11
N GLY A 153 1.31 -1.50 -3.92
CA GLY A 153 0.71 -1.41 -2.59
C GLY A 153 -0.34 -2.50 -2.34
N ARG A 154 -0.23 -3.16 -1.18
CA ARG A 154 -1.21 -4.14 -0.72
C ARG A 154 -2.07 -3.55 0.41
N SER A 155 -3.40 -3.70 0.31
CA SER A 155 -4.35 -3.26 1.33
C SER A 155 -4.13 -1.77 1.69
N LEU A 156 -3.74 -1.43 2.93
CA LEU A 156 -3.36 -0.08 3.35
C LEU A 156 -2.24 0.49 2.47
N GLY A 157 -1.30 -0.34 2.03
CA GLY A 157 -0.20 0.04 1.16
C GLY A 157 -0.66 0.64 -0.17
N GLY A 158 -1.83 0.25 -0.68
CA GLY A 158 -2.43 0.91 -1.84
C GLY A 158 -2.67 2.40 -1.60
N GLY A 159 -3.05 2.77 -0.35
CA GLY A 159 -3.16 4.17 0.07
C GLY A 159 -1.80 4.88 0.09
N ALA A 160 -0.77 4.22 0.61
CA ALA A 160 0.58 4.78 0.68
C ALA A 160 1.16 5.04 -0.72
N VAL A 161 1.09 4.07 -1.64
CA VAL A 161 1.62 4.23 -3.00
C VAL A 161 0.79 5.20 -3.85
N CYS A 162 -0.52 5.26 -3.68
CA CYS A 162 -1.34 6.29 -4.32
C CYS A 162 -0.97 7.70 -3.81
N ALA A 163 -0.78 7.86 -2.49
CA ALA A 163 -0.33 9.14 -1.94
C ALA A 163 1.07 9.55 -2.45
N LEU A 164 1.95 8.58 -2.69
CA LEU A 164 3.25 8.80 -3.36
C LEU A 164 3.06 9.19 -4.83
N ALA A 165 2.23 8.46 -5.60
CA ALA A 165 1.97 8.74 -7.02
C ALA A 165 1.41 10.14 -7.27
N ALA A 166 0.68 10.70 -6.29
CA ALA A 166 0.24 12.11 -6.32
C ALA A 166 1.38 13.13 -6.14
N LYS A 167 2.61 12.69 -5.81
CA LYS A 167 3.77 13.54 -5.53
C LYS A 167 4.96 13.25 -6.43
N ARG A 168 5.08 12.04 -6.99
CA ARG A 168 6.19 11.58 -7.83
C ARG A 168 5.66 10.78 -9.00
N SER A 169 6.35 10.89 -10.13
CA SER A 169 6.03 10.10 -11.32
C SER A 169 6.31 8.62 -11.08
N ALA A 170 5.46 7.76 -11.60
CA ALA A 170 5.66 6.31 -11.61
C ALA A 170 5.36 5.75 -12.99
N ALA A 171 6.07 4.68 -13.37
CA ALA A 171 5.88 4.01 -14.64
C ALA A 171 4.61 3.16 -14.66
N ALA A 172 4.25 2.55 -13.52
CA ALA A 172 3.02 1.78 -13.34
C ALA A 172 2.59 1.75 -11.87
N LEU A 173 1.31 1.44 -11.65
CA LEU A 173 0.75 1.14 -10.33
C LEU A 173 0.29 -0.32 -10.27
N ILE A 174 0.61 -1.01 -9.18
CA ILE A 174 0.06 -2.33 -8.81
C ILE A 174 -0.67 -2.16 -7.49
N LEU A 175 -1.98 -2.41 -7.49
CA LEU A 175 -2.87 -2.22 -6.34
C LEU A 175 -3.55 -3.54 -5.98
N ALA A 176 -3.10 -4.18 -4.90
CA ALA A 176 -3.63 -5.46 -4.46
C ALA A 176 -4.54 -5.30 -3.24
N SER A 177 -5.77 -5.85 -3.33
CA SER A 177 -6.77 -5.91 -2.24
C SER A 177 -6.92 -4.56 -1.51
N THR A 178 -7.04 -3.46 -2.27
CA THR A 178 -7.07 -2.11 -1.70
C THR A 178 -8.41 -1.40 -1.91
N PHE A 179 -8.62 -0.34 -1.16
CA PHE A 179 -9.84 0.46 -1.10
C PHE A 179 -9.80 1.66 -2.07
N THR A 180 -10.97 2.23 -2.35
CA THR A 180 -11.10 3.50 -3.08
C THR A 180 -10.68 4.71 -2.23
N GLY A 181 -10.78 4.58 -0.91
CA GLY A 181 -10.39 5.58 0.09
C GLY A 181 -10.93 5.21 1.46
N ILE A 182 -10.26 5.65 2.53
CA ILE A 182 -10.70 5.38 3.92
C ILE A 182 -12.07 6.01 4.22
N ARG A 183 -12.41 7.13 3.57
CA ARG A 183 -13.75 7.73 3.71
C ARG A 183 -14.86 6.79 3.24
N ALA A 184 -14.63 6.05 2.15
CA ALA A 184 -15.59 5.06 1.66
C ALA A 184 -15.69 3.86 2.60
N MET A 185 -14.59 3.44 3.24
CA MET A 185 -14.60 2.40 4.26
C MET A 185 -15.32 2.85 5.54
N ALA A 186 -15.15 4.11 5.96
CA ALA A 186 -15.75 4.67 7.17
C ALA A 186 -17.29 4.62 7.15
N SER A 187 -17.91 4.70 5.98
CA SER A 187 -19.36 4.61 5.83
C SER A 187 -19.94 3.27 6.30
N ARG A 188 -19.19 2.17 6.18
CA ARG A 188 -19.58 0.84 6.70
C ARG A 188 -19.72 0.83 8.23
N TYR A 189 -19.02 1.73 8.90
CA TYR A 189 -19.03 1.88 10.35
C TYR A 189 -19.91 3.05 10.80
N LEU A 190 -20.77 3.58 9.91
CA LEU A 190 -21.64 4.71 10.21
C LEU A 190 -20.88 5.94 10.71
N VAL A 191 -19.62 6.11 10.32
CA VAL A 191 -18.78 7.26 10.67
C VAL A 191 -18.87 8.32 9.58
N PRO A 192 -19.20 9.59 9.90
CA PRO A 192 -19.24 10.67 8.93
C PRO A 192 -17.88 10.88 8.25
N ALA A 193 -17.87 10.98 6.91
CA ALA A 193 -16.64 11.04 6.11
C ALA A 193 -15.71 12.22 6.49
N PHE A 194 -16.26 13.33 6.99
CA PHE A 194 -15.47 14.50 7.43
C PHE A 194 -14.66 14.23 8.71
N MET A 195 -14.99 13.18 9.46
CA MET A 195 -14.25 12.78 10.67
C MET A 195 -13.02 11.94 10.37
N VAL A 196 -12.83 11.49 9.12
CA VAL A 196 -11.65 10.71 8.72
C VAL A 196 -10.43 11.61 8.63
N ARG A 197 -9.41 11.33 9.47
CA ARG A 197 -8.17 12.11 9.57
C ARG A 197 -7.16 11.76 8.46
N ASP A 198 -7.10 10.50 8.07
CA ASP A 198 -6.15 9.95 7.11
C ASP A 198 -6.94 9.32 5.93
N PRO A 199 -7.45 10.12 4.98
CA PRO A 199 -8.43 9.68 3.98
C PRO A 199 -7.91 8.75 2.90
N PHE A 200 -6.62 8.78 2.53
CA PHE A 200 -6.00 7.98 1.47
C PHE A 200 -6.95 7.84 0.25
N ASP A 201 -7.16 8.93 -0.47
CA ASP A 201 -8.08 9.00 -1.61
C ASP A 201 -7.47 8.37 -2.86
N ASN A 202 -7.47 7.03 -2.91
CA ASN A 202 -6.93 6.28 -4.03
C ASN A 202 -7.73 6.50 -5.32
N LEU A 203 -9.04 6.69 -5.19
CA LEU A 203 -9.92 6.86 -6.35
C LEU A 203 -9.54 8.10 -7.17
N THR A 204 -9.29 9.22 -6.52
CA THR A 204 -8.87 10.45 -7.20
C THR A 204 -7.50 10.26 -7.86
N VAL A 205 -6.54 9.67 -7.15
CA VAL A 205 -5.20 9.42 -7.70
C VAL A 205 -5.24 8.51 -8.92
N VAL A 206 -5.94 7.38 -8.83
CA VAL A 206 -6.05 6.42 -9.94
C VAL A 206 -6.74 7.04 -11.17
N ARG A 207 -7.71 7.92 -10.98
CA ARG A 207 -8.38 8.65 -12.08
C ARG A 207 -7.43 9.61 -12.82
N GLU A 208 -6.52 10.24 -12.07
CA GLU A 208 -5.56 11.21 -12.60
C GLU A 208 -4.29 10.55 -13.14
N PHE A 209 -4.00 9.32 -12.71
CA PHE A 209 -2.80 8.59 -13.12
C PHE A 209 -2.86 8.25 -14.61
N SER A 210 -1.80 8.61 -15.36
CA SER A 210 -1.74 8.43 -16.81
C SER A 210 -1.12 7.12 -17.26
N GLY A 211 -0.37 6.45 -16.36
CA GLY A 211 0.30 5.18 -16.65
C GLY A 211 -0.63 3.97 -16.49
N PRO A 212 -0.14 2.76 -16.82
CA PRO A 212 -0.87 1.52 -16.63
C PRO A 212 -1.08 1.20 -15.15
N VAL A 213 -2.27 0.67 -14.82
CA VAL A 213 -2.65 0.27 -13.47
C VAL A 213 -3.06 -1.20 -13.47
N LEU A 214 -2.40 -2.01 -12.65
CA LEU A 214 -2.84 -3.37 -12.36
C LEU A 214 -3.58 -3.39 -11.03
N ILE A 215 -4.79 -3.90 -11.04
CA ILE A 215 -5.59 -4.11 -9.84
C ILE A 215 -5.74 -5.61 -9.63
N VAL A 216 -5.36 -6.09 -8.45
CA VAL A 216 -5.52 -7.47 -8.01
C VAL A 216 -6.50 -7.50 -6.87
N HIS A 217 -7.58 -8.30 -6.96
CA HIS A 217 -8.59 -8.30 -5.89
C HIS A 217 -9.30 -9.64 -5.77
N GLY A 218 -9.47 -10.11 -4.52
CA GLY A 218 -10.25 -11.30 -4.22
C GLY A 218 -11.75 -11.05 -4.33
N ARG A 219 -12.48 -11.96 -4.99
CA ARG A 219 -13.95 -11.88 -5.13
C ARG A 219 -14.67 -12.01 -3.79
N HIS A 220 -14.06 -12.73 -2.83
CA HIS A 220 -14.59 -13.00 -1.49
C HIS A 220 -13.91 -12.17 -0.40
N ASP A 221 -13.26 -11.06 -0.78
CA ASP A 221 -12.63 -10.14 0.18
C ASP A 221 -13.70 -9.51 1.08
N ASP A 222 -13.73 -9.92 2.34
CA ASP A 222 -14.67 -9.49 3.37
C ASP A 222 -14.16 -8.27 4.16
N ILE A 223 -12.87 -7.99 4.09
CA ILE A 223 -12.23 -6.82 4.72
C ILE A 223 -12.39 -5.60 3.82
N ILE A 224 -11.94 -5.70 2.57
CA ILE A 224 -12.11 -4.65 1.55
C ILE A 224 -12.93 -5.23 0.39
N PRO A 225 -14.23 -5.00 0.36
CA PRO A 225 -15.11 -5.64 -0.62
C PRO A 225 -14.68 -5.44 -2.07
N PHE A 226 -14.85 -6.46 -2.88
CA PHE A 226 -14.46 -6.55 -4.29
C PHE A 226 -14.88 -5.34 -5.14
N HIS A 227 -16.02 -4.68 -4.78
CA HIS A 227 -16.48 -3.50 -5.50
C HIS A 227 -15.48 -2.33 -5.45
N HIS A 228 -14.57 -2.27 -4.46
CA HIS A 228 -13.49 -1.27 -4.44
C HIS A 228 -12.54 -1.49 -5.62
N GLY A 229 -12.12 -2.73 -5.88
CA GLY A 229 -11.27 -3.07 -7.02
C GLY A 229 -11.94 -2.74 -8.35
N THR A 230 -13.20 -3.12 -8.54
CA THR A 230 -13.95 -2.80 -9.78
C THR A 230 -14.18 -1.29 -9.95
N THR A 231 -14.33 -0.54 -8.86
CA THR A 231 -14.48 0.91 -8.90
C THR A 231 -13.17 1.59 -9.31
N LEU A 232 -12.03 1.15 -8.75
CA LEU A 232 -10.71 1.64 -9.15
C LEU A 232 -10.42 1.34 -10.62
N GLN A 233 -10.74 0.12 -11.09
CA GLN A 233 -10.58 -0.24 -12.50
C GLN A 233 -11.35 0.69 -13.43
N LYS A 234 -12.63 0.95 -13.11
CA LYS A 234 -13.49 1.83 -13.93
C LYS A 234 -13.02 3.29 -13.91
N ALA A 235 -12.33 3.71 -12.87
CA ALA A 235 -11.86 5.08 -12.73
C ALA A 235 -10.53 5.33 -13.46
N ALA A 236 -9.67 4.31 -13.55
CA ALA A 236 -8.38 4.41 -14.21
C ALA A 236 -8.52 4.55 -15.73
N ARG A 237 -7.58 5.26 -16.34
CA ARG A 237 -7.52 5.42 -17.81
C ARG A 237 -7.11 4.14 -18.51
N HIS A 238 -6.16 3.42 -17.94
CA HIS A 238 -5.59 2.18 -18.46
C HIS A 238 -5.43 1.19 -17.29
N ALA A 239 -6.42 0.33 -17.06
CA ALA A 239 -6.38 -0.62 -15.97
C ALA A 239 -6.75 -2.04 -16.37
N ILE A 240 -6.01 -2.99 -15.84
CA ILE A 240 -6.33 -4.42 -15.85
C ILE A 240 -6.79 -4.80 -14.44
N LEU A 241 -7.88 -5.58 -14.33
CA LEU A 241 -8.34 -6.17 -13.08
C LEU A 241 -8.15 -7.68 -13.13
N LEU A 242 -7.27 -8.19 -12.28
CA LEU A 242 -7.12 -9.60 -11.99
C LEU A 242 -8.02 -9.95 -10.79
N ALA A 243 -9.13 -10.60 -11.07
CA ALA A 243 -10.09 -11.01 -10.07
C ALA A 243 -9.91 -12.51 -9.76
N TYR A 244 -9.40 -12.81 -8.56
CA TYR A 244 -9.20 -14.17 -8.10
C TYR A 244 -10.32 -14.66 -7.18
N ASP A 245 -10.47 -15.98 -7.10
CA ASP A 245 -11.44 -16.63 -6.20
C ASP A 245 -10.82 -16.86 -4.81
N CYS A 246 -10.66 -15.77 -4.05
CA CYS A 246 -9.96 -15.72 -2.77
C CYS A 246 -10.53 -14.60 -1.89
N GLY A 247 -10.17 -14.58 -0.61
CA GLY A 247 -10.45 -13.53 0.36
C GLY A 247 -9.37 -12.43 0.37
N HIS A 248 -9.21 -11.75 1.53
CA HIS A 248 -8.24 -10.67 1.69
C HIS A 248 -6.81 -11.16 1.91
N ASN A 249 -6.65 -12.22 2.73
CA ASN A 249 -5.33 -12.66 3.21
C ASN A 249 -4.82 -13.94 2.53
N ASP A 250 -5.62 -14.60 1.72
CA ASP A 250 -5.32 -15.83 0.99
C ASP A 250 -5.25 -15.61 -0.53
N CYS A 251 -5.14 -14.35 -0.93
CA CYS A 251 -5.03 -13.94 -2.34
C CYS A 251 -3.58 -13.58 -2.69
N PRO A 252 -3.04 -14.06 -3.82
CA PRO A 252 -3.66 -14.93 -4.82
C PRO A 252 -3.61 -16.42 -4.43
N PRO A 253 -4.60 -17.24 -4.83
CA PRO A 253 -4.64 -18.67 -4.49
C PRO A 253 -3.66 -19.52 -5.31
N ASP A 254 -3.21 -19.01 -6.45
CA ASP A 254 -2.27 -19.63 -7.37
C ASP A 254 -1.11 -18.67 -7.64
N ALA A 255 0.02 -18.93 -6.97
CA ALA A 255 1.20 -18.09 -7.07
C ALA A 255 1.83 -18.13 -8.48
N GLU A 256 1.83 -19.28 -9.16
CA GLU A 256 2.43 -19.40 -10.49
C GLU A 256 1.64 -18.56 -11.51
N ARG A 257 0.32 -18.67 -11.49
CA ARG A 257 -0.56 -17.85 -12.31
C ARG A 257 -0.38 -16.36 -12.01
N PHE A 258 -0.34 -16.00 -10.74
CA PHE A 258 -0.14 -14.61 -10.32
C PHE A 258 1.15 -14.02 -10.88
N TRP A 259 2.27 -14.73 -10.73
CA TRP A 259 3.56 -14.24 -11.23
C TRP A 259 3.61 -14.15 -12.74
N ARG A 260 2.96 -15.04 -13.45
CA ARG A 260 2.80 -14.95 -14.91
C ARG A 260 1.99 -13.72 -15.31
N ASP A 261 0.88 -13.45 -14.61
CA ASP A 261 0.02 -12.29 -14.87
C ASP A 261 0.76 -10.97 -14.57
N ILE A 262 1.51 -10.91 -13.48
CA ILE A 262 2.39 -9.76 -13.13
C ILE A 262 3.44 -9.53 -14.22
N ALA A 263 4.15 -10.58 -14.64
CA ALA A 263 5.20 -10.46 -15.65
C ALA A 263 4.62 -9.97 -16.99
N ASN A 264 3.45 -10.46 -17.40
CA ASN A 264 2.77 -10.01 -18.61
C ASN A 264 2.41 -8.52 -18.53
N PHE A 265 1.80 -8.09 -17.40
CA PHE A 265 1.50 -6.68 -17.20
C PHE A 265 2.74 -5.79 -17.28
N LEU A 266 3.85 -6.21 -16.67
CA LEU A 266 5.08 -5.43 -16.67
C LEU A 266 5.73 -5.36 -18.07
N ARG A 267 5.61 -6.42 -18.90
CA ARG A 267 6.04 -6.40 -20.31
C ARG A 267 5.17 -5.47 -21.14
N GLU A 268 3.85 -5.59 -21.04
CA GLU A 268 2.89 -4.72 -21.74
C GLU A 268 3.08 -3.24 -21.36
N ALA A 269 3.46 -2.98 -20.13
CA ALA A 269 3.80 -1.64 -19.63
C ALA A 269 5.20 -1.15 -20.08
N GLY A 270 6.00 -1.98 -20.78
CA GLY A 270 7.35 -1.62 -21.21
C GLY A 270 8.37 -1.49 -20.08
N ILE A 271 8.10 -2.08 -18.91
CA ILE A 271 8.98 -2.03 -17.74
C ILE A 271 10.11 -3.06 -17.88
N ILE A 272 9.76 -4.27 -18.30
CA ILE A 272 10.70 -5.37 -18.54
C ILE A 272 10.59 -5.86 -20.00
N VAL A 273 11.56 -6.64 -20.44
CA VAL A 273 11.60 -7.24 -21.77
C VAL A 273 10.76 -8.52 -21.84
#